data_713c7bcad4961749c37dfb6efa1ceb5d
#
_entry.id   713c7bcad4961749c37dfb6efa1ceb5d
#
_cell.length_a   1.000
_cell.length_b   1.000
_cell.length_c   1.000
_cell.angle_alpha   90.00
_cell.angle_beta   90.00
_cell.angle_gamma   90.00
#
_symmetry.space_group_name_H-M   'P 1'
#
loop_
_entity.id
_entity.type
_entity.pdbx_description
1 polymer ?
#
loop_
_entity_poly.entity_id
_entity_poly.type
_entity_poly.pdbx_seq_one_letter_code
_entity_poly.pdbx_strand_id
1 'polypeptide(L)'
;HPQRGQKQNHIKSAIPATVDVVLYKNDDTPIGQDITIPLNTEFTSSDGKTWISTKTVIWYKDSYYVTVPLVQQKSVGVPDRIQLGNILSPDSIIYITDIPSDQKYVEGSMNLYINDEPWILVDTFAYSSSRDKVYKVEIDEQTRPYIKFGDGQFGMKPEYNATIEASYSLTYGSAGNIATNNFTTVPQDIQVIDSKITINNVIPATGGSDYETFNMLKNHIPLSIKTLGVAITKEDFEAIAKMVGGVDKAYANYVCGRYVEIYITPDGGEEASSALLDSVEKTISKSKVITTSIEVLSTHKSQV
;
A
#
# COMPACT_ATOMS: atom_id res chain seq x y z
N HIS A 1 -18.71 -34.82 2.33
CA HIS A 1 -17.38 -34.54 1.77
C HIS A 1 -17.19 -33.02 1.77
N PRO A 2 -16.23 -32.45 2.52
CA PRO A 2 -15.91 -31.05 2.37
C PRO A 2 -15.11 -30.89 1.07
N GLN A 3 -15.67 -30.18 0.11
CA GLN A 3 -14.93 -29.74 -1.05
C GLN A 3 -13.79 -28.83 -0.57
N ARG A 4 -12.57 -29.24 -0.85
CA ARG A 4 -11.36 -28.40 -0.67
C ARG A 4 -11.55 -27.12 -1.50
N GLY A 5 -11.69 -25.99 -0.81
CA GLY A 5 -11.65 -24.69 -1.44
C GLY A 5 -10.35 -24.57 -2.25
N GLN A 6 -10.48 -24.46 -3.55
CA GLN A 6 -9.38 -24.08 -4.42
C GLN A 6 -8.96 -22.68 -3.99
N LYS A 7 -7.77 -22.54 -3.40
CA LYS A 7 -7.10 -21.24 -3.28
C LYS A 7 -6.87 -20.73 -4.70
N GLN A 8 -7.65 -19.74 -5.12
CA GLN A 8 -7.36 -19.02 -6.34
C GLN A 8 -5.98 -18.37 -6.18
N ASN A 9 -5.08 -18.64 -7.11
CA ASN A 9 -3.79 -17.98 -7.20
C ASN A 9 -4.04 -16.50 -7.53
N HIS A 10 -4.05 -15.64 -6.51
CA HIS A 10 -4.09 -14.19 -6.71
C HIS A 10 -2.71 -13.73 -7.20
N ILE A 11 -2.69 -13.11 -8.37
CA ILE A 11 -1.55 -12.30 -8.82
C ILE A 11 -1.40 -11.17 -7.80
N LYS A 12 -0.20 -11.03 -7.20
CA LYS A 12 0.07 -9.88 -6.32
C LYS A 12 -0.05 -8.59 -7.12
N SER A 13 -0.79 -7.64 -6.58
CA SER A 13 -0.89 -6.31 -7.16
C SER A 13 0.40 -5.52 -7.01
N ALA A 14 0.49 -4.45 -7.79
CA ALA A 14 1.59 -3.52 -7.67
C ALA A 14 1.59 -2.85 -6.29
N ILE A 15 2.78 -2.65 -5.76
CA ILE A 15 2.99 -2.03 -4.45
C ILE A 15 3.64 -0.67 -4.66
N PRO A 16 3.12 0.38 -4.01
CA PRO A 16 3.71 1.70 -4.07
C PRO A 16 5.03 1.78 -3.32
N ALA A 17 5.97 2.55 -3.84
CA ALA A 17 7.21 2.90 -3.15
C ALA A 17 6.93 3.79 -1.93
N THR A 18 7.81 3.74 -0.94
CA THR A 18 7.75 4.55 0.26
C THR A 18 9.06 5.30 0.48
N VAL A 19 8.98 6.47 1.12
CA VAL A 19 10.14 7.30 1.43
C VAL A 19 9.85 8.18 2.63
N ASP A 20 10.87 8.50 3.39
CA ASP A 20 10.82 9.54 4.40
C ASP A 20 11.47 10.81 3.84
N VAL A 21 10.70 11.91 3.82
CA VAL A 21 11.21 13.22 3.45
C VAL A 21 11.44 14.09 4.69
N VAL A 22 12.43 14.94 4.64
CA VAL A 22 12.74 15.90 5.70
C VAL A 22 12.41 17.30 5.20
N LEU A 23 11.57 18.01 5.95
CA LEU A 23 11.34 19.45 5.79
C LEU A 23 12.18 20.20 6.81
N TYR A 24 12.87 21.22 6.37
CA TYR A 24 13.73 22.06 7.21
C TYR A 24 13.84 23.47 6.64
N LYS A 25 14.33 24.43 7.42
CA LYS A 25 14.62 25.78 6.92
C LYS A 25 16.09 25.88 6.50
N ASN A 26 16.34 26.51 5.36
CA ASN A 26 17.70 26.67 4.82
C ASN A 26 18.54 27.72 5.54
N ASP A 27 18.01 28.41 6.56
CA ASP A 27 18.74 29.32 7.41
C ASP A 27 19.10 28.76 8.80
N ASP A 28 18.92 27.43 8.99
CA ASP A 28 19.20 26.70 10.24
C ASP A 28 18.50 27.29 11.47
N THR A 29 17.32 27.86 11.30
CA THR A 29 16.50 28.39 12.40
C THR A 29 15.29 27.45 12.66
N PRO A 30 14.75 27.40 13.89
CA PRO A 30 13.50 26.70 14.17
C PRO A 30 12.35 27.27 13.33
N ILE A 31 11.31 26.46 13.11
CA ILE A 31 10.16 26.88 12.29
C ILE A 31 9.38 28.07 12.91
N GLY A 32 9.42 28.22 14.23
CA GLY A 32 8.86 29.37 14.95
C GLY A 32 7.35 29.28 15.23
N GLN A 33 6.63 28.40 14.57
CA GLN A 33 5.22 28.10 14.83
C GLN A 33 4.93 26.62 14.56
N ASP A 34 3.90 26.08 15.19
CA ASP A 34 3.49 24.71 14.95
C ASP A 34 2.81 24.61 13.57
N ILE A 35 3.30 23.70 12.73
CA ILE A 35 2.73 23.40 11.41
C ILE A 35 2.17 21.98 11.45
N THR A 36 0.88 21.82 11.15
CA THR A 36 0.28 20.51 10.96
C THR A 36 0.29 20.13 9.49
N ILE A 37 0.87 18.99 9.17
CA ILE A 37 0.87 18.37 7.85
C ILE A 37 -0.15 17.22 7.91
N PRO A 38 -1.34 17.39 7.32
CA PRO A 38 -2.40 16.37 7.38
C PRO A 38 -2.02 15.07 6.68
N LEU A 39 -2.67 13.98 7.07
CA LEU A 39 -2.73 12.74 6.29
C LEU A 39 -3.22 13.06 4.86
N ASN A 40 -2.66 12.37 3.86
CA ASN A 40 -2.94 12.57 2.43
C ASN A 40 -2.52 13.93 1.86
N THR A 41 -1.65 14.68 2.55
CA THR A 41 -1.02 15.86 1.93
C THR A 41 -0.19 15.42 0.73
N GLU A 42 -0.40 16.08 -0.42
CA GLU A 42 0.31 15.75 -1.66
C GLU A 42 1.68 16.40 -1.71
N PHE A 43 2.67 15.63 -2.13
CA PHE A 43 4.04 16.04 -2.43
C PHE A 43 4.37 15.62 -3.86
N THR A 44 5.26 16.35 -4.50
CA THR A 44 5.69 16.03 -5.87
C THR A 44 7.21 15.87 -5.88
N SER A 45 7.68 14.73 -6.40
CA SER A 45 9.11 14.51 -6.65
C SER A 45 9.58 15.24 -7.90
N SER A 46 10.89 15.42 -8.06
CA SER A 46 11.49 16.17 -9.17
C SER A 46 11.20 15.56 -10.55
N ASP A 47 10.88 14.27 -10.59
CA ASP A 47 10.46 13.56 -11.79
C ASP A 47 8.93 13.63 -12.04
N GLY A 48 8.22 14.46 -11.29
CA GLY A 48 6.79 14.74 -11.48
C GLY A 48 5.83 13.71 -10.90
N LYS A 49 6.31 12.74 -10.13
CA LYS A 49 5.43 11.74 -9.49
C LYS A 49 4.77 12.30 -8.23
N THR A 50 3.51 11.94 -8.03
CA THR A 50 2.73 12.31 -6.83
C THR A 50 3.00 11.34 -5.69
N TRP A 51 3.15 11.90 -4.50
CA TRP A 51 3.34 11.21 -3.24
C TRP A 51 2.36 11.76 -2.21
N ILE A 52 1.90 10.94 -1.30
CA ILE A 52 0.99 11.37 -0.24
C ILE A 52 1.54 11.01 1.13
N SER A 53 1.30 11.87 2.13
CA SER A 53 1.66 11.59 3.51
C SER A 53 0.81 10.44 4.07
N THR A 54 1.47 9.51 4.77
CA THR A 54 0.81 8.30 5.32
C THR A 54 0.21 8.53 6.70
N LYS A 55 0.51 9.66 7.33
CA LYS A 55 -0.03 10.06 8.63
C LYS A 55 0.00 11.58 8.79
N THR A 56 -0.80 12.10 9.72
CA THR A 56 -0.69 13.49 10.15
C THR A 56 0.57 13.68 10.98
N VAL A 57 1.38 14.68 10.63
CA VAL A 57 2.64 15.02 11.31
C VAL A 57 2.57 16.46 11.79
N ILE A 58 3.08 16.74 12.99
CA ILE A 58 3.18 18.09 13.55
C ILE A 58 4.64 18.50 13.59
N TRP A 59 4.96 19.59 12.91
CA TRP A 59 6.25 20.26 13.01
C TRP A 59 6.18 21.32 14.11
N TYR A 60 6.77 21.01 15.25
CA TYR A 60 6.71 21.90 16.41
C TYR A 60 7.60 23.14 16.23
N LYS A 61 7.13 24.28 16.75
CA LYS A 61 7.74 25.61 16.61
C LYS A 61 9.23 25.69 16.96
N ASP A 62 9.69 24.88 17.91
CA ASP A 62 11.08 24.87 18.38
C ASP A 62 11.96 23.85 17.64
N SER A 63 11.39 23.13 16.66
CA SER A 63 12.09 22.10 15.90
C SER A 63 12.71 22.67 14.62
N TYR A 64 13.93 22.23 14.33
CA TYR A 64 14.67 22.63 13.12
C TYR A 64 14.22 21.87 11.87
N TYR A 65 13.70 20.68 12.04
CA TYR A 65 13.21 19.84 10.96
C TYR A 65 12.03 18.96 11.39
N VAL A 66 11.36 18.40 10.41
CA VAL A 66 10.34 17.34 10.60
C VAL A 66 10.48 16.28 9.52
N THR A 67 10.28 15.04 9.91
CA THR A 67 10.26 13.91 8.96
C THR A 67 8.82 13.53 8.65
N VAL A 68 8.50 13.45 7.36
CA VAL A 68 7.17 13.10 6.86
C VAL A 68 7.28 11.81 6.05
N PRO A 69 6.64 10.71 6.49
CA PRO A 69 6.60 9.48 5.72
C PRO A 69 5.62 9.61 4.56
N LEU A 70 6.09 9.29 3.36
CA LEU A 70 5.34 9.38 2.12
C LEU A 70 5.20 8.00 1.46
N VAL A 71 4.09 7.83 0.75
CA VAL A 71 3.85 6.71 -0.15
C VAL A 71 3.58 7.24 -1.56
N GLN A 72 4.14 6.57 -2.56
CA GLN A 72 3.99 6.96 -3.95
C GLN A 72 2.61 6.51 -4.45
N GLN A 73 1.62 7.38 -4.33
CA GLN A 73 0.24 7.15 -4.78
C GLN A 73 -0.35 8.42 -5.37
N LYS A 74 -1.24 8.22 -6.36
CA LYS A 74 -2.09 9.26 -6.91
C LYS A 74 -3.54 8.85 -6.73
N SER A 75 -4.33 9.66 -6.03
CA SER A 75 -5.75 9.43 -5.86
C SER A 75 -6.52 9.76 -7.14
N VAL A 76 -7.47 8.90 -7.51
CA VAL A 76 -8.39 9.07 -8.63
C VAL A 76 -9.81 9.06 -8.08
N GLY A 77 -10.66 9.98 -8.52
CA GLY A 77 -12.02 10.08 -8.01
C GLY A 77 -12.11 10.68 -6.60
N VAL A 78 -11.22 11.61 -6.27
CA VAL A 78 -11.23 12.36 -5.00
C VAL A 78 -11.00 13.84 -5.32
N PRO A 79 -11.85 14.77 -4.83
CA PRO A 79 -13.06 14.53 -4.01
C PRO A 79 -14.25 13.94 -4.78
N ASP A 80 -14.32 14.11 -6.09
CA ASP A 80 -15.46 13.68 -6.92
C ASP A 80 -15.22 12.28 -7.48
N ARG A 81 -16.12 11.36 -7.21
CA ARG A 81 -16.08 9.97 -7.71
C ARG A 81 -16.08 9.95 -9.23
N ILE A 82 -15.37 9.00 -9.82
CA ILE A 82 -15.42 8.76 -11.26
C ILE A 82 -16.48 7.70 -11.59
N GLN A 83 -17.22 7.90 -12.67
CA GLN A 83 -18.17 6.92 -13.17
C GLN A 83 -17.42 5.86 -13.98
N LEU A 84 -17.52 4.60 -13.56
CA LEU A 84 -16.94 3.44 -14.26
C LEU A 84 -17.87 2.86 -15.33
N GLY A 85 -19.14 3.20 -15.29
CA GLY A 85 -20.17 2.73 -16.23
C GLY A 85 -21.45 2.26 -15.54
N ASN A 86 -22.24 1.47 -16.26
CA ASN A 86 -23.48 0.89 -15.77
C ASN A 86 -23.42 -0.63 -15.80
N ILE A 87 -24.15 -1.29 -14.92
CA ILE A 87 -24.30 -2.75 -14.89
C ILE A 87 -25.13 -3.20 -16.10
N LEU A 88 -24.49 -3.85 -17.06
CA LEU A 88 -25.16 -4.37 -18.27
C LEU A 88 -25.71 -5.79 -18.08
N SER A 89 -25.21 -6.52 -17.08
CA SER A 89 -25.69 -7.83 -16.66
C SER A 89 -25.39 -8.05 -15.19
N PRO A 90 -26.22 -8.77 -14.42
CA PRO A 90 -25.94 -9.09 -13.01
C PRO A 90 -24.65 -9.89 -12.79
N ASP A 91 -24.15 -10.57 -13.82
CA ASP A 91 -22.90 -11.33 -13.79
C ASP A 91 -21.76 -10.56 -14.49
N SER A 92 -21.91 -9.24 -14.70
CA SER A 92 -20.93 -8.40 -15.38
C SER A 92 -19.63 -8.29 -14.57
N ILE A 93 -18.52 -8.43 -15.28
CA ILE A 93 -17.19 -8.03 -14.81
C ILE A 93 -16.96 -6.61 -15.31
N ILE A 94 -16.59 -5.71 -14.41
CA ILE A 94 -16.33 -4.30 -14.74
C ILE A 94 -14.84 -4.06 -14.68
N TYR A 95 -14.22 -3.85 -15.84
CA TYR A 95 -12.81 -3.48 -15.92
C TYR A 95 -12.59 -2.01 -15.59
N ILE A 96 -11.49 -1.72 -14.89
CA ILE A 96 -11.02 -0.36 -14.67
C ILE A 96 -10.13 -0.02 -15.88
N THR A 97 -10.65 0.77 -16.82
CA THR A 97 -10.02 0.99 -18.13
C THR A 97 -9.14 2.22 -18.20
N ASP A 98 -9.37 3.23 -17.36
CA ASP A 98 -8.73 4.55 -17.46
C ASP A 98 -7.44 4.63 -16.62
N ILE A 99 -6.66 3.55 -16.60
CA ILE A 99 -5.35 3.51 -15.96
C ILE A 99 -4.28 3.81 -17.00
N PRO A 100 -3.46 4.88 -16.81
CA PRO A 100 -2.32 5.14 -17.67
C PRO A 100 -1.37 3.94 -17.73
N SER A 101 -0.74 3.71 -18.90
CA SER A 101 0.10 2.52 -19.13
C SER A 101 1.33 2.41 -18.20
N ASP A 102 1.79 3.54 -17.67
CA ASP A 102 2.91 3.65 -16.73
C ASP A 102 2.48 3.54 -15.26
N GLN A 103 1.17 3.50 -15.00
CA GLN A 103 0.60 3.41 -13.65
C GLN A 103 -0.13 2.08 -13.45
N LYS A 104 -0.34 1.73 -12.20
CA LYS A 104 -0.94 0.47 -11.77
C LYS A 104 -1.93 0.73 -10.63
N TYR A 105 -2.99 -0.05 -10.58
CA TYR A 105 -3.96 -0.01 -9.49
C TYR A 105 -3.32 -0.48 -8.18
N VAL A 106 -3.59 0.24 -7.10
CA VAL A 106 -3.16 -0.13 -5.74
C VAL A 106 -4.23 -0.99 -5.08
N GLU A 107 -3.88 -2.21 -4.69
CA GLU A 107 -4.81 -3.15 -4.05
C GLU A 107 -5.39 -2.57 -2.75
N GLY A 108 -6.69 -2.81 -2.56
CA GLY A 108 -7.38 -2.36 -1.36
C GLY A 108 -7.70 -0.86 -1.30
N SER A 109 -7.31 -0.08 -2.33
CA SER A 109 -7.53 1.37 -2.34
C SER A 109 -8.90 1.80 -2.88
N MET A 110 -9.67 0.88 -3.45
CA MET A 110 -10.95 1.22 -4.06
C MET A 110 -12.06 1.42 -3.02
N ASN A 111 -12.82 2.50 -3.20
CA ASN A 111 -14.14 2.68 -2.60
C ASN A 111 -15.16 2.69 -3.74
N LEU A 112 -16.11 1.76 -3.70
CA LEU A 112 -17.10 1.54 -4.74
C LEU A 112 -18.49 1.97 -4.26
N TYR A 113 -19.20 2.62 -5.14
CA TYR A 113 -20.60 3.03 -4.94
C TYR A 113 -21.45 2.56 -6.11
N ILE A 114 -22.60 2.01 -5.81
CA ILE A 114 -23.59 1.63 -6.82
C ILE A 114 -24.91 2.36 -6.49
N ASN A 115 -25.40 3.18 -7.41
CA ASN A 115 -26.54 4.08 -7.20
C ASN A 115 -26.34 4.93 -5.92
N ASP A 116 -25.18 5.54 -5.73
CA ASP A 116 -24.77 6.32 -4.54
C ASP A 116 -24.65 5.53 -3.22
N GLU A 117 -24.92 4.23 -3.22
CA GLU A 117 -24.79 3.40 -2.03
C GLU A 117 -23.41 2.76 -1.95
N PRO A 118 -22.72 2.85 -0.79
CA PRO A 118 -21.39 2.27 -0.64
C PRO A 118 -21.45 0.74 -0.60
N TRP A 119 -20.52 0.12 -1.33
CA TRP A 119 -20.27 -1.33 -1.30
C TRP A 119 -18.97 -1.62 -0.55
N ILE A 120 -18.88 -2.77 0.06
CA ILE A 120 -17.76 -3.15 0.92
C ILE A 120 -16.79 -4.06 0.17
N LEU A 121 -15.52 -3.68 0.13
CA LEU A 121 -14.45 -4.53 -0.40
C LEU A 121 -14.21 -5.70 0.55
N VAL A 122 -14.19 -6.93 0.00
CA VAL A 122 -13.93 -8.16 0.74
C VAL A 122 -12.87 -9.01 0.04
N ASP A 123 -12.10 -9.77 0.82
CA ASP A 123 -11.12 -10.70 0.28
C ASP A 123 -11.79 -11.98 -0.27
N THR A 124 -12.95 -12.35 0.28
CA THR A 124 -13.72 -13.54 -0.12
C THR A 124 -15.21 -13.33 0.09
N PHE A 125 -16.02 -13.86 -0.80
CA PHE A 125 -17.48 -13.86 -0.64
C PHE A 125 -18.00 -14.95 0.31
N ALA A 126 -17.15 -15.91 0.73
CA ALA A 126 -17.56 -17.09 1.48
C ALA A 126 -18.31 -16.82 2.79
N TYR A 127 -18.13 -15.63 3.37
CA TYR A 127 -18.78 -15.23 4.62
C TYR A 127 -19.89 -14.19 4.42
N SER A 128 -20.25 -13.90 3.17
CA SER A 128 -21.26 -12.90 2.84
C SER A 128 -22.62 -13.55 2.62
N SER A 129 -23.67 -12.87 3.06
CA SER A 129 -25.06 -13.26 2.80
C SER A 129 -25.51 -12.76 1.42
N SER A 130 -26.64 -13.25 0.93
CA SER A 130 -27.25 -12.82 -0.34
C SER A 130 -27.64 -11.34 -0.39
N ARG A 131 -27.69 -10.65 0.75
CA ARG A 131 -28.06 -9.23 0.85
C ARG A 131 -26.88 -8.31 1.08
N ASP A 132 -25.68 -8.86 1.31
CA ASP A 132 -24.51 -8.05 1.61
C ASP A 132 -23.99 -7.39 0.32
N LYS A 133 -23.90 -6.07 0.33
CA LYS A 133 -23.35 -5.25 -0.76
C LYS A 133 -21.84 -5.31 -0.73
N VAL A 134 -21.29 -6.36 -1.29
CA VAL A 134 -19.86 -6.67 -1.26
C VAL A 134 -19.29 -6.87 -2.66
N TYR A 135 -18.05 -6.49 -2.85
CA TYR A 135 -17.31 -6.67 -4.09
C TYR A 135 -15.87 -7.06 -3.83
N LYS A 136 -15.21 -7.57 -4.87
CA LYS A 136 -13.78 -7.84 -4.92
C LYS A 136 -13.17 -7.11 -6.10
N VAL A 137 -11.89 -6.76 -5.98
CA VAL A 137 -11.08 -6.34 -7.13
C VAL A 137 -10.07 -7.46 -7.38
N GLU A 138 -10.06 -7.97 -8.59
CA GLU A 138 -9.13 -9.00 -9.06
C GLU A 138 -8.34 -8.46 -10.25
N ILE A 139 -7.20 -9.08 -10.56
CA ILE A 139 -6.34 -8.71 -11.68
C ILE A 139 -6.29 -9.90 -12.62
N ASP A 140 -6.53 -9.67 -13.91
CA ASP A 140 -6.48 -10.72 -14.93
C ASP A 140 -5.04 -11.03 -15.38
N GLU A 141 -4.89 -12.03 -16.25
CA GLU A 141 -3.59 -12.45 -16.80
C GLU A 141 -2.88 -11.36 -17.62
N GLN A 142 -3.63 -10.36 -18.11
CA GLN A 142 -3.14 -9.19 -18.81
C GLN A 142 -2.86 -8.00 -17.88
N THR A 143 -2.87 -8.24 -16.56
CA THR A 143 -2.64 -7.24 -15.50
C THR A 143 -3.71 -6.13 -15.44
N ARG A 144 -4.92 -6.38 -15.94
CA ARG A 144 -6.03 -5.43 -15.91
C ARG A 144 -6.87 -5.68 -14.64
N PRO A 145 -7.05 -4.67 -13.79
CA PRO A 145 -7.92 -4.79 -12.62
C PRO A 145 -9.40 -4.78 -13.05
N TYR A 146 -10.20 -5.62 -12.41
CA TYR A 146 -11.63 -5.70 -12.61
C TYR A 146 -12.40 -5.92 -11.30
N ILE A 147 -13.64 -5.44 -11.28
CA ILE A 147 -14.56 -5.57 -10.16
C ILE A 147 -15.41 -6.82 -10.39
N LYS A 148 -15.53 -7.64 -9.35
CA LYS A 148 -16.36 -8.83 -9.30
C LYS A 148 -17.36 -8.70 -8.15
N PHE A 149 -18.59 -9.09 -8.40
CA PHE A 149 -19.68 -9.08 -7.43
C PHE A 149 -20.04 -10.50 -6.96
N GLY A 150 -20.86 -10.57 -5.91
CA GLY A 150 -21.42 -11.83 -5.45
C GLY A 150 -22.36 -12.49 -6.45
N ASP A 151 -22.69 -13.76 -6.20
CA ASP A 151 -23.54 -14.60 -7.08
C ASP A 151 -25.02 -14.59 -6.67
N GLY A 152 -25.39 -13.82 -5.65
CA GLY A 152 -26.74 -13.78 -5.07
C GLY A 152 -27.00 -14.79 -3.96
N GLN A 153 -26.04 -15.71 -3.72
CA GLN A 153 -25.99 -16.56 -2.53
C GLN A 153 -24.93 -16.06 -1.56
N PHE A 154 -23.73 -15.77 -2.10
CA PHE A 154 -22.58 -15.23 -1.39
C PHE A 154 -22.28 -13.84 -1.92
N GLY A 155 -22.91 -12.83 -1.30
CA GLY A 155 -22.90 -11.46 -1.74
C GLY A 155 -24.04 -11.13 -2.72
N MET A 156 -24.51 -9.89 -2.65
CA MET A 156 -25.58 -9.36 -3.50
C MET A 156 -25.11 -9.24 -4.95
N LYS A 157 -26.03 -9.54 -5.90
CA LYS A 157 -25.83 -9.14 -7.30
C LYS A 157 -26.31 -7.69 -7.48
N PRO A 158 -25.54 -6.84 -8.18
CA PRO A 158 -26.02 -5.50 -8.49
C PRO A 158 -27.20 -5.54 -9.46
N GLU A 159 -28.04 -4.51 -9.37
CA GLU A 159 -29.21 -4.38 -10.25
C GLU A 159 -28.79 -4.04 -11.68
N TYR A 160 -29.61 -4.46 -12.65
CA TYR A 160 -29.42 -4.09 -14.05
C TYR A 160 -29.50 -2.56 -14.22
N ASN A 161 -28.60 -2.02 -15.02
CA ASN A 161 -28.48 -0.58 -15.33
C ASN A 161 -28.14 0.32 -14.12
N ALA A 162 -27.72 -0.26 -12.98
CA ALA A 162 -27.22 0.51 -11.86
C ALA A 162 -25.93 1.25 -12.23
N THR A 163 -25.81 2.49 -11.81
CA THR A 163 -24.62 3.33 -12.05
C THR A 163 -23.50 2.95 -11.06
N ILE A 164 -22.31 2.77 -11.59
CA ILE A 164 -21.12 2.44 -10.80
C ILE A 164 -20.19 3.65 -10.75
N GLU A 165 -19.87 4.05 -9.53
CA GLU A 165 -18.89 5.11 -9.26
C GLU A 165 -17.82 4.60 -8.31
N ALA A 166 -16.60 5.09 -8.47
CA ALA A 166 -15.50 4.69 -7.61
C ALA A 166 -14.51 5.82 -7.34
N SER A 167 -13.76 5.66 -6.27
CA SER A 167 -12.46 6.28 -6.06
C SER A 167 -11.42 5.22 -5.73
N TYR A 168 -10.20 5.39 -6.22
CA TYR A 168 -9.10 4.45 -6.00
C TYR A 168 -7.74 5.14 -6.12
N SER A 169 -6.67 4.44 -5.84
CA SER A 169 -5.31 4.95 -5.97
C SER A 169 -4.53 4.23 -7.07
N LEU A 170 -3.65 4.97 -7.73
CA LEU A 170 -2.70 4.48 -8.71
C LEU A 170 -1.28 4.66 -8.21
N THR A 171 -0.37 3.78 -8.62
CA THR A 171 1.07 3.85 -8.33
C THR A 171 1.90 3.60 -9.58
N TYR A 172 3.14 4.07 -9.56
CA TYR A 172 4.14 3.74 -10.60
C TYR A 172 4.85 2.40 -10.30
N GLY A 173 4.52 1.72 -9.18
CA GLY A 173 5.14 0.45 -8.82
C GLY A 173 6.66 0.57 -8.64
N SER A 174 7.43 -0.30 -9.30
CA SER A 174 8.91 -0.28 -9.24
C SER A 174 9.52 1.03 -9.74
N ALA A 175 8.88 1.74 -10.68
CA ALA A 175 9.33 3.05 -11.15
C ALA A 175 9.11 4.17 -10.10
N GLY A 176 8.43 3.87 -8.99
CA GLY A 176 8.35 4.73 -7.82
C GLY A 176 9.61 4.70 -6.94
N ASN A 177 10.51 3.74 -7.12
CA ASN A 177 11.78 3.70 -6.39
C ASN A 177 12.73 4.77 -6.93
N ILE A 178 12.76 5.94 -6.29
CA ILE A 178 13.57 7.08 -6.71
C ILE A 178 14.80 7.26 -5.82
N ALA A 179 15.86 7.83 -6.38
CA ALA A 179 17.11 8.08 -5.67
C ALA A 179 16.97 9.17 -4.57
N THR A 180 18.02 9.33 -3.79
CA THR A 180 18.15 10.44 -2.82
C THR A 180 18.11 11.81 -3.53
N ASN A 181 17.79 12.86 -2.78
CA ASN A 181 17.72 14.24 -3.26
C ASN A 181 16.75 14.48 -4.44
N ASN A 182 15.66 13.71 -4.47
CA ASN A 182 14.68 13.77 -5.56
C ASN A 182 13.41 14.54 -5.19
N PHE A 183 13.35 15.16 -4.00
CA PHE A 183 12.33 16.10 -3.61
C PHE A 183 12.94 17.50 -3.51
N THR A 184 12.43 18.43 -4.30
CA THR A 184 12.91 19.83 -4.35
C THR A 184 11.78 20.84 -4.21
N THR A 185 10.52 20.38 -4.37
CA THR A 185 9.35 21.26 -4.33
C THR A 185 8.56 21.00 -3.06
N VAL A 186 8.44 22.03 -2.23
CA VAL A 186 7.61 22.02 -1.02
C VAL A 186 6.14 22.22 -1.43
N PRO A 187 5.16 21.50 -0.84
CA PRO A 187 3.74 21.79 -1.06
C PRO A 187 3.41 23.25 -0.80
N GLN A 188 2.58 23.85 -1.65
CA GLN A 188 2.31 25.29 -1.62
C GLN A 188 1.72 25.75 -0.28
N ASP A 189 0.86 24.95 0.33
CA ASP A 189 0.23 25.24 1.62
C ASP A 189 1.27 25.36 2.75
N ILE A 190 2.38 24.64 2.66
CA ILE A 190 3.50 24.70 3.60
C ILE A 190 4.43 25.87 3.24
N GLN A 191 4.71 26.07 1.96
CA GLN A 191 5.63 27.11 1.49
C GLN A 191 5.10 28.53 1.71
N VAL A 192 3.79 28.71 1.73
CA VAL A 192 3.16 30.01 2.07
C VAL A 192 3.42 30.42 3.52
N ILE A 193 3.62 29.45 4.42
CA ILE A 193 3.90 29.71 5.84
C ILE A 193 5.30 30.33 6.02
N ASP A 194 6.32 29.77 5.36
CA ASP A 194 7.66 30.32 5.32
C ASP A 194 8.36 29.89 4.01
N SER A 195 8.73 30.86 3.20
CA SER A 195 9.40 30.67 1.90
C SER A 195 10.79 30.03 1.99
N LYS A 196 11.39 30.00 3.19
CA LYS A 196 12.69 29.38 3.46
C LYS A 196 12.61 27.89 3.74
N ILE A 197 11.40 27.33 3.82
CA ILE A 197 11.21 25.87 3.98
C ILE A 197 11.70 25.17 2.72
N THR A 198 12.50 24.15 2.93
CA THR A 198 13.01 23.24 1.90
C THR A 198 12.68 21.80 2.24
N ILE A 199 12.72 20.95 1.25
CA ILE A 199 12.42 19.52 1.37
C ILE A 199 13.52 18.68 0.73
N ASN A 200 13.82 17.54 1.34
CA ASN A 200 14.73 16.56 0.75
C ASN A 200 14.41 15.15 1.24
N ASN A 201 14.74 14.15 0.43
CA ASN A 201 14.82 12.75 0.88
C ASN A 201 16.30 12.35 0.99
N VAL A 202 16.74 12.09 2.20
CA VAL A 202 18.14 11.70 2.50
C VAL A 202 18.38 10.24 2.10
N ILE A 203 17.36 9.40 2.23
CA ILE A 203 17.37 8.00 1.79
C ILE A 203 16.56 7.83 0.51
N PRO A 204 16.91 6.87 -0.36
CA PRO A 204 16.12 6.61 -1.56
C PRO A 204 14.75 6.05 -1.22
N ALA A 205 13.78 6.27 -2.11
CA ALA A 205 12.50 5.59 -2.02
C ALA A 205 12.64 4.12 -2.39
N THR A 206 12.01 3.25 -1.62
CA THR A 206 12.09 1.81 -1.77
C THR A 206 10.72 1.15 -1.63
N GLY A 207 10.65 -0.14 -1.93
CA GLY A 207 9.46 -0.94 -1.71
C GLY A 207 8.47 -0.94 -2.86
N GLY A 208 8.66 -0.10 -3.86
CA GLY A 208 7.84 -0.11 -5.07
C GLY A 208 8.06 -1.38 -5.89
N SER A 209 6.98 -2.09 -6.22
CA SER A 209 7.04 -3.27 -7.09
C SER A 209 5.88 -3.31 -8.07
N ASP A 210 6.12 -3.94 -9.21
CA ASP A 210 5.11 -4.14 -10.24
C ASP A 210 4.25 -5.36 -9.94
N TYR A 211 3.21 -5.58 -10.73
CA TYR A 211 2.41 -6.80 -10.66
C TYR A 211 3.30 -8.04 -10.78
N GLU A 212 3.05 -9.06 -9.96
CA GLU A 212 3.71 -10.34 -10.14
C GLU A 212 3.34 -10.94 -11.51
N THR A 213 4.36 -11.32 -12.28
CA THR A 213 4.14 -12.09 -13.50
C THR A 213 3.85 -13.56 -13.15
N PHE A 214 3.15 -14.28 -14.03
CA PHE A 214 2.83 -15.70 -13.84
C PHE A 214 4.08 -16.56 -13.56
N ASN A 215 5.24 -16.19 -14.07
CA ASN A 215 6.51 -16.88 -13.81
C ASN A 215 7.02 -16.65 -12.37
N MET A 216 6.79 -15.47 -11.79
CA MET A 216 7.13 -15.19 -10.40
C MET A 216 6.20 -15.94 -9.44
N LEU A 217 4.92 -16.08 -9.75
CA LEU A 217 3.96 -16.88 -8.99
C LEU A 217 4.42 -18.32 -8.79
N LYS A 218 4.99 -18.97 -9.79
CA LYS A 218 5.51 -20.34 -9.68
C LYS A 218 6.60 -20.47 -8.62
N ASN A 219 7.37 -19.43 -8.36
CA ASN A 219 8.45 -19.44 -7.38
C ASN A 219 7.95 -19.14 -5.95
N HIS A 220 6.84 -18.39 -5.80
CA HIS A 220 6.28 -17.99 -4.50
C HIS A 220 5.22 -18.95 -3.93
N ILE A 221 4.60 -19.80 -4.77
CA ILE A 221 3.62 -20.81 -4.34
C ILE A 221 4.14 -21.71 -3.20
N PRO A 222 5.41 -22.21 -3.21
CA PRO A 222 5.92 -23.04 -2.13
C PRO A 222 5.94 -22.36 -0.77
N LEU A 223 6.24 -21.06 -0.71
CA LEU A 223 6.31 -20.26 0.53
C LEU A 223 4.93 -20.04 1.14
N SER A 224 3.93 -19.68 0.32
CA SER A 224 2.55 -19.45 0.79
C SER A 224 1.85 -20.72 1.27
N ILE A 225 2.18 -21.87 0.70
CA ILE A 225 1.67 -23.18 1.15
C ILE A 225 2.29 -23.56 2.49
N LYS A 226 3.57 -23.26 2.70
CA LYS A 226 4.33 -23.65 3.88
C LYS A 226 3.82 -22.95 5.16
N THR A 227 3.43 -21.69 5.07
CA THR A 227 2.96 -20.93 6.24
C THR A 227 1.49 -21.11 6.58
N LEU A 228 0.66 -21.64 5.67
CA LEU A 228 -0.82 -21.75 5.81
C LEU A 228 -1.49 -20.43 6.27
N GLY A 229 -0.79 -19.30 6.12
CA GLY A 229 -1.27 -17.97 6.51
C GLY A 229 -1.21 -17.69 8.02
N VAL A 230 -0.52 -18.52 8.81
CA VAL A 230 -0.31 -18.31 10.25
C VAL A 230 1.18 -18.34 10.57
N ALA A 231 1.68 -17.30 11.26
CA ALA A 231 3.06 -17.22 11.70
C ALA A 231 3.22 -17.84 13.09
N ILE A 232 3.94 -18.96 13.16
CA ILE A 232 4.25 -19.69 14.41
C ILE A 232 5.77 -19.83 14.57
N THR A 233 6.51 -20.15 13.51
CA THR A 233 7.96 -20.34 13.53
C THR A 233 8.70 -19.10 13.02
N LYS A 234 10.00 -19.01 13.25
CA LYS A 234 10.84 -17.93 12.69
C LYS A 234 10.71 -17.86 11.18
N GLU A 235 10.76 -19.01 10.54
CA GLU A 235 10.66 -19.16 9.09
C GLU A 235 9.30 -18.67 8.56
N ASP A 236 8.22 -18.80 9.34
CA ASP A 236 6.90 -18.28 8.97
C ASP A 236 6.89 -16.74 8.98
N PHE A 237 7.47 -16.12 10.04
CA PHE A 237 7.59 -14.67 10.12
C PHE A 237 8.44 -14.11 8.98
N GLU A 238 9.60 -14.75 8.69
CA GLU A 238 10.46 -14.38 7.57
C GLU A 238 9.75 -14.53 6.22
N ALA A 239 9.01 -15.62 6.02
CA ALA A 239 8.28 -15.87 4.79
C ALA A 239 7.17 -14.83 4.58
N ILE A 240 6.40 -14.49 5.63
CA ILE A 240 5.34 -13.50 5.57
C ILE A 240 5.91 -12.09 5.34
N ALA A 241 7.03 -11.75 5.99
CA ALA A 241 7.72 -10.49 5.76
C ALA A 241 8.17 -10.35 4.29
N LYS A 242 8.74 -11.40 3.71
CA LYS A 242 9.15 -11.44 2.28
C LYS A 242 7.99 -11.42 1.29
N MET A 243 6.76 -11.72 1.74
CA MET A 243 5.56 -11.56 0.90
C MET A 243 5.14 -10.10 0.74
N VAL A 244 5.63 -9.20 1.60
CA VAL A 244 5.43 -7.76 1.44
C VAL A 244 6.36 -7.27 0.35
N GLY A 245 5.81 -6.62 -0.67
CA GLY A 245 6.62 -6.08 -1.75
C GLY A 245 7.59 -5.02 -1.24
N GLY A 246 8.77 -5.00 -1.84
CA GLY A 246 9.86 -4.15 -1.40
C GLY A 246 10.73 -4.73 -0.31
N VAL A 247 10.48 -5.95 0.16
CA VAL A 247 11.35 -6.67 1.08
C VAL A 247 12.15 -7.72 0.31
N ASP A 248 13.46 -7.53 0.17
CA ASP A 248 14.40 -8.50 -0.42
C ASP A 248 14.71 -9.62 0.58
N LYS A 249 15.10 -9.25 1.81
CA LYS A 249 15.46 -10.22 2.86
C LYS A 249 14.74 -9.92 4.16
N ALA A 250 14.43 -10.98 4.88
CA ALA A 250 13.89 -10.90 6.23
C ALA A 250 14.57 -11.95 7.12
N TYR A 251 14.80 -11.57 8.36
CA TYR A 251 15.34 -12.44 9.40
C TYR A 251 14.53 -12.23 10.68
N ALA A 252 14.00 -13.32 11.27
CA ALA A 252 13.24 -13.27 12.50
C ALA A 252 14.03 -13.84 13.68
N ASN A 253 14.01 -13.14 14.81
CA ASN A 253 14.67 -13.56 16.05
C ASN A 253 13.70 -13.55 17.24
N TYR A 254 13.63 -14.66 17.99
CA TYR A 254 12.93 -14.70 19.27
C TYR A 254 13.84 -14.15 20.37
N VAL A 255 13.47 -13.02 20.96
CA VAL A 255 14.28 -12.38 22.01
C VAL A 255 13.97 -13.00 23.37
N CYS A 256 12.71 -13.12 23.73
CA CYS A 256 12.26 -13.83 24.91
C CYS A 256 10.77 -14.20 24.82
N GLY A 257 10.42 -15.40 25.26
CA GLY A 257 9.03 -15.85 25.36
C GLY A 257 8.24 -15.74 24.06
N ARG A 258 7.39 -14.70 23.95
CA ARG A 258 6.51 -14.46 22.78
C ARG A 258 6.82 -13.16 22.07
N TYR A 259 8.02 -12.64 22.19
CA TYR A 259 8.48 -11.43 21.53
C TYR A 259 9.41 -11.78 20.36
N VAL A 260 9.08 -11.30 19.16
CA VAL A 260 9.79 -11.58 17.92
C VAL A 260 10.24 -10.26 17.28
N GLU A 261 11.53 -10.12 17.08
CA GLU A 261 12.12 -9.06 16.25
C GLU A 261 12.26 -9.56 14.82
N ILE A 262 11.82 -8.74 13.86
CA ILE A 262 11.89 -9.07 12.44
C ILE A 262 12.70 -7.99 11.73
N TYR A 263 13.89 -8.36 11.31
CA TYR A 263 14.81 -7.49 10.59
C TYR A 263 14.57 -7.63 9.10
N ILE A 264 14.30 -6.52 8.40
CA ILE A 264 14.09 -6.51 6.96
C ILE A 264 15.15 -5.71 6.23
N THR A 265 15.53 -6.19 5.04
CA THR A 265 16.32 -5.46 4.05
C THR A 265 15.43 -5.16 2.86
N PRO A 266 15.26 -3.89 2.47
CA PRO A 266 14.46 -3.54 1.31
C PRO A 266 15.15 -3.91 0.00
N ASP A 267 14.35 -3.97 -1.09
CA ASP A 267 14.86 -4.07 -2.45
C ASP A 267 15.82 -2.88 -2.73
N GLY A 268 17.07 -3.19 -3.12
CA GLY A 268 18.14 -2.20 -3.26
C GLY A 268 19.14 -2.18 -2.11
N GLY A 269 18.87 -2.85 -0.98
CA GLY A 269 19.85 -3.11 0.10
C GLY A 269 20.18 -1.89 0.97
N GLU A 270 19.34 -0.86 0.95
CA GLU A 270 19.46 0.34 1.79
C GLU A 270 18.64 0.22 3.09
N GLU A 271 18.52 1.31 3.85
CA GLU A 271 17.70 1.32 5.05
C GLU A 271 16.20 1.36 4.68
N ALA A 272 15.38 0.55 5.37
CA ALA A 272 13.94 0.53 5.12
C ALA A 272 13.26 1.80 5.63
N SER A 273 12.38 2.38 4.81
CA SER A 273 11.54 3.51 5.23
C SER A 273 10.57 3.12 6.34
N SER A 274 10.17 4.09 7.17
CA SER A 274 9.18 3.86 8.23
C SER A 274 7.84 3.32 7.68
N ALA A 275 7.45 3.76 6.49
CA ALA A 275 6.22 3.29 5.84
C ALA A 275 6.32 1.81 5.40
N LEU A 276 7.51 1.34 4.97
CA LEU A 276 7.72 -0.08 4.65
C LEU A 276 7.68 -0.92 5.93
N LEU A 277 8.33 -0.47 7.02
CA LEU A 277 8.29 -1.13 8.33
C LEU A 277 6.86 -1.27 8.84
N ASP A 278 6.06 -0.20 8.81
CA ASP A 278 4.63 -0.20 9.18
C ASP A 278 3.81 -1.17 8.32
N SER A 279 4.09 -1.26 7.02
CA SER A 279 3.41 -2.16 6.08
C SER A 279 3.69 -3.63 6.40
N VAL A 280 4.95 -3.97 6.70
CA VAL A 280 5.38 -5.32 7.11
C VAL A 280 4.73 -5.68 8.45
N GLU A 281 4.79 -4.79 9.44
CA GLU A 281 4.18 -5.00 10.74
C GLU A 281 2.66 -5.26 10.63
N LYS A 282 1.96 -4.46 9.85
CA LYS A 282 0.52 -4.62 9.60
C LYS A 282 0.20 -5.96 8.93
N THR A 283 1.04 -6.41 8.01
CA THR A 283 0.85 -7.69 7.31
C THR A 283 1.07 -8.87 8.25
N ILE A 284 2.14 -8.84 9.03
CA ILE A 284 2.44 -9.90 10.01
C ILE A 284 1.40 -9.93 11.13
N SER A 285 0.91 -8.77 11.57
CA SER A 285 -0.11 -8.66 12.62
C SER A 285 -1.42 -9.36 12.27
N LYS A 286 -1.75 -9.49 11.00
CA LYS A 286 -2.92 -10.26 10.52
C LYS A 286 -2.72 -11.78 10.59
N SER A 287 -1.47 -12.23 10.62
CA SER A 287 -1.10 -13.65 10.51
C SER A 287 -0.50 -14.22 11.79
N LYS A 288 -0.08 -13.38 12.74
CA LYS A 288 0.51 -13.83 14.01
C LYS A 288 -0.52 -14.36 14.99
N VAL A 289 -0.09 -15.20 15.91
CA VAL A 289 -0.91 -15.60 17.06
C VAL A 289 -1.14 -14.39 17.98
N ILE A 290 -2.35 -14.23 18.50
CA ILE A 290 -2.77 -13.06 19.34
C ILE A 290 -1.79 -12.77 20.47
N THR A 291 -1.20 -13.81 21.05
CA THR A 291 -0.28 -13.71 22.19
C THR A 291 1.17 -13.35 21.83
N THR A 292 1.49 -13.20 20.54
CA THR A 292 2.84 -12.88 20.08
C THR A 292 2.98 -11.37 19.87
N SER A 293 3.97 -10.76 20.51
CA SER A 293 4.38 -9.38 20.24
C SER A 293 5.45 -9.37 19.15
N ILE A 294 5.39 -8.41 18.25
CA ILE A 294 6.34 -8.27 17.14
C ILE A 294 6.89 -6.85 17.10
N GLU A 295 8.12 -6.72 16.63
CA GLU A 295 8.74 -5.45 16.24
C GLU A 295 9.45 -5.65 14.91
N VAL A 296 9.23 -4.72 13.97
CA VAL A 296 9.87 -4.76 12.65
C VAL A 296 10.94 -3.68 12.59
N LEU A 297 12.14 -4.10 12.23
CA LEU A 297 13.35 -3.28 12.25
C LEU A 297 14.03 -3.29 10.88
N SER A 298 14.69 -2.19 10.52
CA SER A 298 15.56 -2.13 9.35
C SER A 298 16.92 -2.76 9.69
N THR A 299 17.49 -3.51 8.74
CA THR A 299 18.89 -3.91 8.84
C THR A 299 19.78 -2.71 8.56
N HIS A 300 20.71 -2.39 9.48
CA HIS A 300 21.78 -1.42 9.21
C HIS A 300 22.91 -2.11 8.44
N LYS A 301 23.39 -1.50 7.35
CA LYS A 301 24.68 -1.89 6.78
C LYS A 301 25.76 -1.59 7.82
N SER A 302 26.39 -2.62 8.36
CA SER A 302 27.63 -2.47 9.08
C SER A 302 28.66 -1.93 8.09
N GLN A 303 29.11 -0.69 8.27
CA GLN A 303 30.30 -0.21 7.54
C GLN A 303 31.50 -1.03 8.02
N VAL A 304 32.00 -1.90 7.13
CA VAL A 304 33.27 -2.56 7.27
C VAL A 304 34.35 -1.72 6.62
#